data_71dfd82afa5de314576f6b71415380c1
#
_entry.id   71dfd82afa5de314576f6b71415380c1
#
_cell.length_a   1.000
_cell.length_b   1.000
_cell.length_c   1.000
_cell.angle_alpha   90.00
_cell.angle_beta   90.00
_cell.angle_gamma   90.00
#
_symmetry.space_group_name_H-M   'P 1'
#
loop_
_entity.id
_entity.type
_entity.pdbx_description
1 polymer ?
#
loop_
_entity_poly.entity_id
_entity_poly.type
_entity_poly.pdbx_seq_one_letter_code
_entity_poly.pdbx_strand_id
1 'polypeptide(L)'
;MIRFSCFWSLAFAALVLTGHGLAANAVVSVGGRSIQVPALPNYERVDGRDPKIDQMRDDLLGGTNRYVARFEPVSGSPDSDQGRELTVQVMKSIESQEIGERTFMEVRDQMRREFKTALDGMMAKLGPQVQASGKKAGETLGVEMALSASDMAVLGIFDDSDSSLGFTMAMKVNAKVGGEASEQRVVTAGMTMPVNGRLLYLYAVADFDDESDRKWAEHTVAVWRDAILAANPRVQGPSASLFDWNSVGRSALIGGAIGGLVGLVSWLTKKKKSS
;
A
#
# COMPACT_ATOMS: atom_id res chain seq x y z
N MET A 1 12.83 42.03 -67.47
CA MET A 1 13.07 42.36 -66.09
C MET A 1 12.03 41.61 -65.26
N ILE A 2 12.42 40.48 -64.65
CA ILE A 2 11.56 39.59 -63.88
C ILE A 2 12.04 39.70 -62.46
N ARG A 3 11.16 40.17 -61.55
CA ARG A 3 11.42 40.23 -60.11
C ARG A 3 10.77 39.01 -59.45
N PHE A 4 11.59 38.11 -58.91
CA PHE A 4 11.19 37.00 -58.00
C PHE A 4 11.12 37.55 -56.59
N SER A 5 9.93 37.51 -55.98
CA SER A 5 9.74 37.71 -54.56
C SER A 5 9.66 36.36 -53.84
N CYS A 6 10.70 36.02 -53.07
CA CYS A 6 10.64 34.88 -52.15
C CYS A 6 9.87 35.25 -50.90
N PHE A 7 8.73 34.61 -50.69
CA PHE A 7 8.02 34.58 -49.40
C PHE A 7 8.56 33.42 -48.54
N TRP A 8 9.28 33.76 -47.51
CA TRP A 8 9.63 32.81 -46.45
C TRP A 8 8.51 32.76 -45.43
N SER A 9 7.73 31.66 -45.44
CA SER A 9 6.76 31.36 -44.39
C SER A 9 7.48 30.64 -43.26
N LEU A 10 7.73 31.35 -42.17
CA LEU A 10 8.17 30.80 -40.88
C LEU A 10 6.98 30.13 -40.20
N ALA A 11 6.93 28.80 -40.30
CA ALA A 11 6.00 28.00 -39.48
C ALA A 11 6.56 27.90 -38.06
N PHE A 12 5.94 28.65 -37.13
CA PHE A 12 6.15 28.50 -35.69
C PHE A 12 5.40 27.23 -35.24
N ALA A 13 6.13 26.15 -35.05
CA ALA A 13 5.63 24.96 -34.39
C ALA A 13 5.54 25.29 -32.88
N ALA A 14 4.35 25.64 -32.39
CA ALA A 14 4.06 25.74 -30.97
C ALA A 14 4.14 24.35 -30.36
N LEU A 15 5.24 24.07 -29.68
CA LEU A 15 5.41 22.87 -28.83
C LEU A 15 4.48 23.05 -27.64
N VAL A 16 3.29 22.46 -27.72
CA VAL A 16 2.40 22.33 -26.56
C VAL A 16 3.04 21.32 -25.61
N LEU A 17 3.86 21.79 -24.70
CA LEU A 17 4.26 21.07 -23.49
C LEU A 17 2.97 20.86 -22.67
N THR A 18 2.30 19.74 -22.90
CA THR A 18 1.31 19.21 -21.94
C THR A 18 2.08 18.92 -20.66
N GLY A 19 2.04 19.87 -19.72
CA GLY A 19 2.55 19.71 -18.39
C GLY A 19 1.77 18.56 -17.73
N HIS A 20 2.27 17.34 -17.86
CA HIS A 20 1.91 16.27 -16.95
C HIS A 20 2.39 16.75 -15.60
N GLY A 21 1.46 17.17 -14.74
CA GLY A 21 1.75 17.51 -13.37
C GLY A 21 2.59 16.37 -12.79
N LEU A 22 3.87 16.64 -12.53
CA LEU A 22 4.74 15.70 -11.86
C LEU A 22 4.06 15.40 -10.52
N ALA A 23 3.49 14.22 -10.38
CA ALA A 23 2.98 13.74 -9.11
C ALA A 23 4.09 13.94 -8.08
N ALA A 24 3.83 14.74 -7.04
CA ALA A 24 4.86 15.16 -6.11
C ALA A 24 5.41 13.91 -5.40
N ASN A 25 6.70 13.64 -5.63
CA ASN A 25 7.39 12.56 -4.93
C ASN A 25 7.34 12.81 -3.43
N ALA A 26 6.81 11.86 -2.68
CA ALA A 26 6.84 11.92 -1.24
C ALA A 26 8.23 11.50 -0.75
N VAL A 27 8.90 12.37 0.01
CA VAL A 27 10.08 11.99 0.77
C VAL A 27 9.64 11.63 2.18
N VAL A 28 9.95 10.41 2.62
CA VAL A 28 9.55 9.89 3.92
C VAL A 28 10.78 9.43 4.72
N SER A 29 10.67 9.45 6.05
CA SER A 29 11.73 8.95 6.93
C SER A 29 11.35 7.56 7.47
N VAL A 30 12.24 6.59 7.29
CA VAL A 30 12.09 5.23 7.80
C VAL A 30 13.38 4.85 8.53
N GLY A 31 13.30 4.66 9.85
CA GLY A 31 14.45 4.32 10.68
C GLY A 31 15.66 5.25 10.47
N GLY A 32 15.42 6.55 10.31
CA GLY A 32 16.45 7.57 10.08
C GLY A 32 16.97 7.63 8.63
N ARG A 33 16.44 6.84 7.71
CA ARG A 33 16.78 6.91 6.27
C ARG A 33 15.70 7.66 5.50
N SER A 34 16.13 8.51 4.58
CA SER A 34 15.24 9.17 3.63
C SER A 34 14.92 8.23 2.47
N ILE A 35 13.63 8.06 2.17
CA ILE A 35 13.14 7.21 1.09
C ILE A 35 12.19 8.04 0.23
N GLN A 36 12.39 8.00 -1.08
CA GLN A 36 11.48 8.61 -2.04
C GLN A 36 10.37 7.62 -2.40
N VAL A 37 9.12 8.04 -2.24
CA VAL A 37 7.94 7.26 -2.60
C VAL A 37 7.17 8.06 -3.67
N PRO A 38 7.40 7.78 -4.97
CA PRO A 38 6.69 8.47 -6.03
C PRO A 38 5.22 8.07 -6.04
N ALA A 39 4.33 9.03 -6.28
CA ALA A 39 2.94 8.73 -6.60
C ALA A 39 2.85 8.12 -8.01
N LEU A 40 1.95 7.16 -8.20
CA LEU A 40 1.61 6.70 -9.54
C LEU A 40 0.73 7.73 -10.28
N PRO A 41 0.67 7.69 -11.61
CA PRO A 41 -0.26 8.53 -12.38
C PRO A 41 -1.69 8.37 -11.86
N ASN A 42 -2.42 9.46 -11.75
CA ASN A 42 -3.79 9.56 -11.24
C ASN A 42 -3.95 9.20 -9.74
N TYR A 43 -2.86 9.13 -8.98
CA TYR A 43 -2.87 8.97 -7.53
C TYR A 43 -2.29 10.20 -6.85
N GLU A 44 -2.88 10.58 -5.74
CA GLU A 44 -2.40 11.70 -4.91
C GLU A 44 -2.18 11.24 -3.47
N ARG A 45 -1.18 11.84 -2.84
CA ARG A 45 -0.88 11.58 -1.42
C ARG A 45 -1.96 12.18 -0.53
N VAL A 46 -2.44 11.40 0.44
CA VAL A 46 -3.56 11.79 1.31
C VAL A 46 -3.26 11.75 2.80
N ASP A 47 -2.16 11.12 3.23
CA ASP A 47 -1.74 11.18 4.63
C ASP A 47 -1.38 12.61 5.05
N GLY A 48 -1.72 12.98 6.29
CA GLY A 48 -1.55 14.33 6.83
C GLY A 48 -2.69 15.30 6.51
N ARG A 49 -3.69 14.92 5.70
CA ARG A 49 -4.83 15.79 5.37
C ARG A 49 -5.88 15.87 6.49
N ASP A 50 -6.07 14.77 7.20
CA ASP A 50 -7.01 14.68 8.33
C ASP A 50 -6.37 13.87 9.46
N PRO A 51 -5.88 14.53 10.51
CA PRO A 51 -5.21 13.85 11.62
C PRO A 51 -6.07 12.80 12.35
N LYS A 52 -7.41 12.97 12.37
CA LYS A 52 -8.31 11.97 12.97
C LYS A 52 -8.40 10.71 12.12
N ILE A 53 -8.48 10.88 10.80
CA ILE A 53 -8.48 9.75 9.87
C ILE A 53 -7.14 9.02 9.92
N ASP A 54 -6.03 9.74 9.96
CA ASP A 54 -4.70 9.12 10.07
C ASP A 54 -4.55 8.37 11.39
N GLN A 55 -4.98 8.95 12.52
CA GLN A 55 -4.98 8.27 13.82
C GLN A 55 -5.87 7.01 13.81
N MET A 56 -7.08 7.11 13.29
CA MET A 56 -7.99 5.97 13.14
C MET A 56 -7.34 4.83 12.35
N ARG A 57 -6.65 5.15 11.26
CA ARG A 57 -5.95 4.15 10.44
C ARG A 57 -4.78 3.52 11.16
N ASP A 58 -4.00 4.29 11.90
CA ASP A 58 -2.92 3.77 12.75
C ASP A 58 -3.47 2.84 13.85
N ASP A 59 -4.63 3.15 14.41
CA ASP A 59 -5.33 2.29 15.38
C ASP A 59 -5.75 0.96 14.73
N LEU A 60 -6.18 0.98 13.47
CA LEU A 60 -6.54 -0.23 12.72
C LEU A 60 -5.33 -1.14 12.45
N LEU A 61 -4.13 -0.59 12.28
CA LEU A 61 -2.90 -1.39 12.14
C LEU A 61 -2.49 -2.15 13.41
N GLY A 62 -3.22 -1.97 14.53
CA GLY A 62 -3.01 -2.74 15.76
C GLY A 62 -1.65 -2.53 16.43
N GLY A 63 -0.93 -1.47 16.09
CA GLY A 63 0.32 -1.05 16.73
C GLY A 63 1.60 -1.76 16.24
N THR A 64 1.51 -2.81 15.42
CA THR A 64 2.68 -3.53 14.88
C THR A 64 3.35 -2.79 13.72
N ASN A 65 2.55 -2.23 12.85
CA ASN A 65 2.99 -1.44 11.70
C ASN A 65 2.66 0.05 11.90
N ARG A 66 3.21 0.88 11.05
CA ARG A 66 2.76 2.26 10.82
C ARG A 66 2.69 2.55 9.33
N TYR A 67 1.85 3.48 8.97
CA TYR A 67 1.86 4.05 7.63
C TYR A 67 3.10 4.93 7.43
N VAL A 68 3.66 4.85 6.24
CA VAL A 68 4.76 5.70 5.77
C VAL A 68 4.26 6.69 4.74
N ALA A 69 3.38 6.21 3.85
CA ALA A 69 2.70 7.04 2.86
C ALA A 69 1.39 6.36 2.44
N ARG A 70 0.42 7.17 2.06
CA ARG A 70 -0.87 6.74 1.52
C ARG A 70 -1.23 7.54 0.29
N PHE A 71 -1.79 6.84 -0.70
CA PHE A 71 -2.23 7.46 -1.94
C PHE A 71 -3.62 6.94 -2.30
N GLU A 72 -4.47 7.85 -2.72
CA GLU A 72 -5.80 7.56 -3.22
C GLU A 72 -5.90 8.03 -4.67
N PRO A 73 -6.81 7.46 -5.47
CA PRO A 73 -7.06 7.95 -6.81
C PRO A 73 -7.53 9.41 -6.78
N VAL A 74 -7.05 10.20 -7.72
CA VAL A 74 -7.56 11.56 -7.94
C VAL A 74 -9.04 11.48 -8.30
N SER A 75 -9.84 12.36 -7.70
CA SER A 75 -11.28 12.40 -7.96
C SER A 75 -11.59 12.53 -9.46
N GLY A 76 -12.52 11.70 -9.93
CA GLY A 76 -12.89 11.63 -11.35
C GLY A 76 -11.92 10.82 -12.23
N SER A 77 -10.88 10.22 -11.65
CA SER A 77 -10.08 9.22 -12.38
C SER A 77 -10.83 7.89 -12.52
N PRO A 78 -10.47 7.03 -13.47
CA PRO A 78 -11.12 5.71 -13.65
C PRO A 78 -11.08 4.82 -12.39
N ASP A 79 -10.14 5.08 -11.51
CA ASP A 79 -9.90 4.31 -10.29
C ASP A 79 -10.70 4.81 -9.07
N SER A 80 -11.32 6.02 -9.15
CA SER A 80 -11.86 6.73 -7.99
C SER A 80 -13.04 6.04 -7.30
N ASP A 81 -13.81 5.25 -8.04
CA ASP A 81 -15.06 4.63 -7.56
C ASP A 81 -14.90 3.12 -7.23
N GLN A 82 -13.70 2.58 -7.32
CA GLN A 82 -13.41 1.14 -7.19
C GLN A 82 -12.73 0.77 -5.87
N GLY A 83 -12.86 1.60 -4.84
CA GLY A 83 -12.25 1.35 -3.52
C GLY A 83 -10.71 1.22 -3.54
N ARG A 84 -10.05 1.76 -4.61
CA ARG A 84 -8.61 1.60 -4.82
C ARG A 84 -7.81 2.49 -3.89
N GLU A 85 -6.79 1.91 -3.28
CA GLU A 85 -5.86 2.62 -2.38
C GLU A 85 -4.47 2.00 -2.48
N LEU A 86 -3.43 2.85 -2.36
CA LEU A 86 -2.04 2.42 -2.28
C LEU A 86 -1.45 2.85 -0.94
N THR A 87 -0.77 1.93 -0.25
CA THR A 87 -0.12 2.22 1.03
C THR A 87 1.29 1.69 1.11
N VAL A 88 2.16 2.46 1.75
CA VAL A 88 3.48 2.01 2.21
C VAL A 88 3.44 1.90 3.72
N GLN A 89 3.89 0.77 4.23
CA GLN A 89 3.97 0.51 5.66
C GLN A 89 5.37 0.03 6.03
N VAL A 90 5.69 0.18 7.31
CA VAL A 90 6.87 -0.42 7.95
C VAL A 90 6.47 -1.08 9.25
N MET A 91 7.18 -2.14 9.61
CA MET A 91 7.03 -2.78 10.90
C MET A 91 7.87 -2.01 11.94
N LYS A 92 7.22 -1.49 12.99
CA LYS A 92 7.86 -0.65 14.02
C LYS A 92 9.04 -1.33 14.70
N SER A 93 8.94 -2.63 14.97
CA SER A 93 9.99 -3.39 15.67
C SER A 93 11.30 -3.53 14.90
N ILE A 94 11.26 -3.38 13.57
CA ILE A 94 12.43 -3.54 12.70
C ILE A 94 12.74 -2.30 11.85
N GLU A 95 12.00 -1.22 12.04
CA GLU A 95 12.11 -0.03 11.22
C GLU A 95 13.53 0.54 11.14
N SER A 96 14.28 0.47 12.23
CA SER A 96 15.66 0.98 12.30
C SER A 96 16.71 -0.05 11.91
N GLN A 97 16.32 -1.30 11.65
CA GLN A 97 17.27 -2.35 11.33
C GLN A 97 17.75 -2.24 9.89
N GLU A 98 19.03 -2.53 9.68
CA GLU A 98 19.64 -2.55 8.34
C GLU A 98 19.31 -3.87 7.66
N ILE A 99 18.61 -3.81 6.53
CA ILE A 99 18.23 -4.96 5.72
C ILE A 99 18.97 -4.90 4.38
N GLY A 100 20.11 -5.59 4.31
CA GLY A 100 20.87 -5.77 3.07
C GLY A 100 20.25 -6.84 2.17
N GLU A 101 20.75 -6.97 0.94
CA GLU A 101 20.22 -7.93 -0.04
C GLU A 101 20.24 -9.38 0.46
N ARG A 102 21.37 -9.82 1.08
CA ARG A 102 21.48 -11.18 1.63
C ARG A 102 20.43 -11.41 2.73
N THR A 103 20.29 -10.46 3.63
CA THR A 103 19.32 -10.52 4.71
C THR A 103 17.90 -10.58 4.14
N PHE A 104 17.64 -9.79 3.10
CA PHE A 104 16.33 -9.84 2.44
C PHE A 104 16.04 -11.20 1.78
N MET A 105 17.01 -11.82 1.12
CA MET A 105 16.82 -13.15 0.53
C MET A 105 16.46 -14.20 1.60
N GLU A 106 17.07 -14.14 2.78
CA GLU A 106 16.74 -15.01 3.92
C GLU A 106 15.29 -14.76 4.41
N VAL A 107 14.88 -13.47 4.54
CA VAL A 107 13.50 -13.06 4.87
C VAL A 107 12.53 -13.63 3.86
N ARG A 108 12.78 -13.35 2.58
CA ARG A 108 11.93 -13.78 1.48
C ARG A 108 11.72 -15.28 1.49
N ASP A 109 12.80 -16.05 1.60
CA ASP A 109 12.76 -17.51 1.60
C ASP A 109 12.00 -18.05 2.82
N GLN A 110 12.12 -17.41 3.96
CA GLN A 110 11.33 -17.78 5.14
C GLN A 110 9.86 -17.42 4.97
N MET A 111 9.55 -16.19 4.54
CA MET A 111 8.18 -15.78 4.25
C MET A 111 7.51 -16.74 3.27
N ARG A 112 8.20 -17.12 2.19
CA ARG A 112 7.70 -18.07 1.20
C ARG A 112 7.39 -19.45 1.80
N ARG A 113 8.26 -19.98 2.66
CA ARG A 113 8.04 -21.26 3.34
C ARG A 113 6.87 -21.23 4.31
N GLU A 114 6.76 -20.17 5.06
CA GLU A 114 5.77 -20.02 6.13
C GLU A 114 4.42 -19.50 5.63
N PHE A 115 4.36 -18.97 4.41
CA PHE A 115 3.20 -18.28 3.86
C PHE A 115 1.91 -19.08 4.00
N LYS A 116 1.93 -20.37 3.65
CA LYS A 116 0.76 -21.23 3.74
C LYS A 116 0.39 -21.60 5.18
N THR A 117 1.39 -21.89 6.01
CA THR A 117 1.17 -22.31 7.41
C THR A 117 0.83 -21.11 8.32
N ALA A 118 1.38 -19.94 8.01
CA ALA A 118 1.10 -18.71 8.75
C ALA A 118 -0.36 -18.27 8.61
N LEU A 119 -0.99 -18.57 7.48
CA LEU A 119 -2.39 -18.23 7.23
C LEU A 119 -3.38 -18.98 8.11
N ASP A 120 -3.20 -20.29 8.27
CA ASP A 120 -4.08 -21.10 9.11
C ASP A 120 -4.05 -20.65 10.57
N GLY A 121 -2.86 -20.27 11.07
CA GLY A 121 -2.69 -19.72 12.41
C GLY A 121 -3.06 -18.22 12.54
N MET A 122 -3.07 -17.50 11.43
CA MET A 122 -3.36 -16.06 11.40
C MET A 122 -4.85 -15.78 11.55
N MET A 123 -5.72 -16.55 10.92
CA MET A 123 -7.18 -16.38 11.02
C MET A 123 -7.68 -16.42 12.47
N ALA A 124 -7.16 -17.35 13.26
CA ALA A 124 -7.53 -17.45 14.68
C ALA A 124 -7.13 -16.21 15.50
N LYS A 125 -6.07 -15.51 15.11
CA LYS A 125 -5.54 -14.33 15.80
C LYS A 125 -6.07 -13.02 15.22
N LEU A 126 -6.37 -13.00 13.93
CA LEU A 126 -6.79 -11.79 13.22
C LEU A 126 -8.19 -11.34 13.66
N GLY A 127 -9.13 -12.25 13.85
CA GLY A 127 -10.50 -11.94 14.25
C GLY A 127 -10.58 -11.05 15.51
N PRO A 128 -10.01 -11.47 16.66
CA PRO A 128 -9.97 -10.65 17.86
C PRO A 128 -9.23 -9.32 17.67
N GLN A 129 -8.13 -9.31 16.90
CA GLN A 129 -7.35 -8.09 16.63
C GLN A 129 -8.15 -7.08 15.80
N VAL A 130 -8.84 -7.54 14.75
CA VAL A 130 -9.70 -6.70 13.91
C VAL A 130 -10.83 -6.09 14.72
N GLN A 131 -11.48 -6.86 15.58
CA GLN A 131 -12.53 -6.36 16.47
C GLN A 131 -12.00 -5.29 17.42
N ALA A 132 -10.87 -5.54 18.09
CA ALA A 132 -10.25 -4.59 19.01
C ALA A 132 -9.82 -3.30 18.29
N SER A 133 -9.22 -3.43 17.11
CA SER A 133 -8.81 -2.29 16.28
C SER A 133 -10.01 -1.49 15.79
N GLY A 134 -11.10 -2.15 15.36
CA GLY A 134 -12.35 -1.50 14.95
C GLY A 134 -12.96 -0.68 16.08
N LYS A 135 -13.02 -1.25 17.30
CA LYS A 135 -13.51 -0.52 18.47
C LYS A 135 -12.68 0.73 18.75
N LYS A 136 -11.36 0.61 18.77
CA LYS A 136 -10.45 1.74 19.00
C LYS A 136 -10.57 2.83 17.92
N ALA A 137 -10.67 2.43 16.65
CA ALA A 137 -10.91 3.35 15.55
C ALA A 137 -12.25 4.09 15.69
N GLY A 138 -13.30 3.39 16.14
CA GLY A 138 -14.60 4.00 16.45
C GLY A 138 -14.51 5.03 17.56
N GLU A 139 -13.77 4.75 18.65
CA GLU A 139 -13.51 5.70 19.73
C GLU A 139 -12.81 6.97 19.20
N THR A 140 -11.81 6.83 18.34
CA THR A 140 -11.11 7.95 17.70
C THR A 140 -12.04 8.82 16.85
N LEU A 141 -12.97 8.20 16.14
CA LEU A 141 -13.95 8.91 15.30
C LEU A 141 -15.17 9.42 16.09
N GLY A 142 -15.38 8.96 17.33
CA GLY A 142 -16.57 9.28 18.11
C GLY A 142 -17.84 8.59 17.60
N VAL A 143 -17.71 7.38 17.01
CA VAL A 143 -18.83 6.56 16.50
C VAL A 143 -18.70 5.12 16.98
N GLU A 144 -19.84 4.44 17.14
CA GLU A 144 -19.81 3.00 17.35
C GLU A 144 -19.31 2.30 16.07
N MET A 145 -18.25 1.50 16.19
CA MET A 145 -17.69 0.74 15.08
C MET A 145 -17.40 -0.69 15.50
N ALA A 146 -17.89 -1.63 14.72
CA ALA A 146 -17.55 -3.05 14.83
C ALA A 146 -17.03 -3.53 13.46
N LEU A 147 -15.89 -4.20 13.48
CA LEU A 147 -15.27 -4.79 12.28
C LEU A 147 -15.08 -6.29 12.49
N SER A 148 -15.29 -7.06 11.42
CA SER A 148 -14.89 -8.45 11.36
C SER A 148 -14.39 -8.80 9.97
N ALA A 149 -13.47 -9.75 9.89
CA ALA A 149 -12.98 -10.30 8.64
C ALA A 149 -13.29 -11.80 8.58
N SER A 150 -13.71 -12.27 7.44
CA SER A 150 -13.99 -13.69 7.16
C SER A 150 -13.55 -14.04 5.74
N ASP A 151 -13.68 -15.33 5.39
CA ASP A 151 -13.46 -15.85 4.04
C ASP A 151 -12.11 -15.39 3.43
N MET A 152 -11.08 -15.29 4.28
CA MET A 152 -9.75 -14.94 3.83
C MET A 152 -9.16 -16.08 3.00
N ALA A 153 -8.75 -15.76 1.80
CA ALA A 153 -8.08 -16.66 0.89
C ALA A 153 -6.76 -16.05 0.39
N VAL A 154 -5.70 -16.85 0.39
CA VAL A 154 -4.49 -16.49 -0.33
C VAL A 154 -4.62 -16.97 -1.76
N LEU A 155 -4.48 -16.02 -2.67
CA LEU A 155 -4.62 -16.26 -4.09
C LEU A 155 -3.29 -16.69 -4.74
N GLY A 156 -2.16 -16.39 -4.07
CA GLY A 156 -0.85 -16.87 -4.50
C GLY A 156 0.29 -15.86 -4.30
N ILE A 157 1.47 -16.31 -4.71
CA ILE A 157 2.66 -15.46 -4.87
C ILE A 157 2.71 -15.06 -6.35
N PHE A 158 2.78 -13.77 -6.66
CA PHE A 158 2.84 -13.26 -8.03
C PHE A 158 4.21 -12.67 -8.39
N ASP A 159 5.05 -12.39 -7.40
CA ASP A 159 6.44 -11.95 -7.58
C ASP A 159 7.35 -12.67 -6.58
N ASP A 160 8.44 -13.26 -7.05
CA ASP A 160 9.44 -13.95 -6.23
C ASP A 160 10.82 -13.67 -6.84
N SER A 161 11.30 -12.44 -6.64
CA SER A 161 12.58 -11.96 -7.16
C SER A 161 13.59 -11.75 -6.03
N ASP A 162 14.86 -11.53 -6.37
CA ASP A 162 15.91 -11.23 -5.38
C ASP A 162 15.70 -9.88 -4.68
N SER A 163 14.83 -9.03 -5.22
CA SER A 163 14.57 -7.68 -4.71
C SER A 163 13.16 -7.50 -4.13
N SER A 164 12.26 -8.47 -4.27
CA SER A 164 10.90 -8.37 -3.77
C SER A 164 10.23 -9.73 -3.62
N LEU A 165 9.22 -9.78 -2.75
CA LEU A 165 8.27 -10.88 -2.63
C LEU A 165 6.85 -10.31 -2.67
N GLY A 166 6.10 -10.66 -3.70
CA GLY A 166 4.72 -10.24 -3.90
C GLY A 166 3.73 -11.38 -3.65
N PHE A 167 2.64 -11.08 -2.94
CA PHE A 167 1.57 -12.03 -2.65
C PHE A 167 0.20 -11.36 -2.80
N THR A 168 -0.81 -12.15 -3.09
CA THR A 168 -2.19 -11.66 -3.20
C THR A 168 -3.10 -12.41 -2.25
N MET A 169 -3.97 -11.68 -1.58
CA MET A 169 -5.02 -12.22 -0.73
C MET A 169 -6.36 -11.55 -1.01
N ALA A 170 -7.44 -12.28 -0.78
CA ALA A 170 -8.79 -11.75 -0.77
C ALA A 170 -9.44 -12.03 0.58
N MET A 171 -10.33 -11.16 1.02
CA MET A 171 -11.10 -11.35 2.24
C MET A 171 -12.45 -10.68 2.13
N LYS A 172 -13.38 -11.16 2.94
CA LYS A 172 -14.66 -10.53 3.18
C LYS A 172 -14.59 -9.72 4.46
N VAL A 173 -14.95 -8.48 4.39
CA VAL A 173 -14.97 -7.57 5.55
C VAL A 173 -16.40 -7.16 5.82
N ASN A 174 -16.80 -7.30 7.08
CA ASN A 174 -18.07 -6.80 7.57
C ASN A 174 -17.78 -5.62 8.51
N ALA A 175 -18.48 -4.53 8.29
CA ALA A 175 -18.37 -3.33 9.10
C ALA A 175 -19.75 -2.88 9.56
N LYS A 176 -19.85 -2.47 10.84
CA LYS A 176 -21.01 -1.77 11.37
C LYS A 176 -20.54 -0.43 11.92
N VAL A 177 -21.03 0.68 11.36
CA VAL A 177 -20.63 2.03 11.73
C VAL A 177 -21.88 2.88 12.00
N GLY A 178 -22.02 3.35 13.23
CA GLY A 178 -23.18 4.14 13.63
C GLY A 178 -24.52 3.42 13.46
N GLY A 179 -24.52 2.08 13.59
CA GLY A 179 -25.72 1.24 13.42
C GLY A 179 -25.93 0.68 12.02
N GLU A 180 -25.31 1.26 10.98
CA GLU A 180 -25.40 0.78 9.61
C GLU A 180 -24.40 -0.36 9.36
N ALA A 181 -24.88 -1.48 8.83
CA ALA A 181 -24.06 -2.64 8.47
C ALA A 181 -23.71 -2.60 6.98
N SER A 182 -22.48 -2.94 6.65
CA SER A 182 -22.01 -3.14 5.28
C SER A 182 -21.13 -4.36 5.20
N GLU A 183 -21.15 -5.00 4.05
CA GLU A 183 -20.31 -6.14 3.71
C GLU A 183 -19.60 -5.84 2.40
N GLN A 184 -18.32 -6.15 2.33
CA GLN A 184 -17.50 -5.92 1.15
C GLN A 184 -16.46 -7.02 0.99
N ARG A 185 -16.21 -7.41 -0.24
CA ARG A 185 -15.06 -8.25 -0.59
C ARG A 185 -13.94 -7.35 -1.03
N VAL A 186 -12.73 -7.63 -0.56
CA VAL A 186 -11.53 -6.84 -0.82
C VAL A 186 -10.42 -7.74 -1.32
N VAL A 187 -9.70 -7.30 -2.35
CA VAL A 187 -8.44 -7.90 -2.76
C VAL A 187 -7.28 -6.99 -2.38
N THR A 188 -6.21 -7.60 -1.90
CA THR A 188 -4.97 -6.91 -1.53
C THR A 188 -3.79 -7.62 -2.19
N ALA A 189 -3.08 -6.90 -3.05
CA ALA A 189 -1.75 -7.31 -3.48
C ALA A 189 -0.71 -6.63 -2.57
N GLY A 190 0.05 -7.43 -1.85
CA GLY A 190 1.12 -7.00 -0.97
C GLY A 190 2.48 -7.29 -1.58
N MET A 191 3.46 -6.42 -1.33
CA MET A 191 4.84 -6.62 -1.75
C MET A 191 5.80 -6.20 -0.66
N THR A 192 6.75 -7.06 -0.34
CA THR A 192 7.83 -6.81 0.61
C THR A 192 9.12 -6.58 -0.17
N MET A 193 9.86 -5.51 0.16
CA MET A 193 11.09 -5.15 -0.55
C MET A 193 12.05 -4.34 0.32
N PRO A 194 13.39 -4.49 0.14
CA PRO A 194 14.38 -3.63 0.78
C PRO A 194 14.59 -2.35 -0.03
N VAL A 195 14.54 -1.19 0.63
CA VAL A 195 14.83 0.12 0.04
C VAL A 195 15.75 0.90 0.97
N ASN A 196 16.91 1.33 0.48
CA ASN A 196 17.90 2.08 1.26
C ASN A 196 18.22 1.42 2.62
N GLY A 197 18.30 0.07 2.65
CA GLY A 197 18.58 -0.70 3.86
C GLY A 197 17.41 -0.78 4.84
N ARG A 198 16.19 -0.49 4.44
CA ARG A 198 14.96 -0.62 5.24
C ARG A 198 13.96 -1.53 4.55
N LEU A 199 13.21 -2.31 5.34
CA LEU A 199 12.18 -3.19 4.81
C LEU A 199 10.87 -2.43 4.69
N LEU A 200 10.35 -2.33 3.48
CA LEU A 200 9.05 -1.73 3.18
C LEU A 200 8.03 -2.79 2.81
N TYR A 201 6.78 -2.50 3.15
CA TYR A 201 5.60 -3.23 2.70
C TYR A 201 4.74 -2.30 1.88
N LEU A 202 4.51 -2.67 0.62
CA LEU A 202 3.64 -1.97 -0.31
C LEU A 202 2.34 -2.75 -0.43
N TYR A 203 1.23 -2.04 -0.48
CA TYR A 203 -0.07 -2.67 -0.71
C TYR A 203 -0.86 -1.87 -1.74
N ALA A 204 -1.44 -2.59 -2.70
CA ALA A 204 -2.51 -2.11 -3.55
C ALA A 204 -3.80 -2.84 -3.14
N VAL A 205 -4.81 -2.08 -2.77
CA VAL A 205 -6.10 -2.57 -2.28
C VAL A 205 -7.19 -2.14 -3.23
N ALA A 206 -8.16 -3.01 -3.49
CA ALA A 206 -9.36 -2.70 -4.26
C ALA A 206 -10.56 -3.47 -3.75
N ASP A 207 -11.75 -3.01 -4.09
CA ASP A 207 -12.95 -3.84 -4.05
C ASP A 207 -12.72 -5.06 -4.93
N PHE A 208 -13.28 -6.20 -4.57
CA PHE A 208 -13.06 -7.45 -5.28
C PHE A 208 -14.37 -7.96 -5.89
N ASP A 209 -14.65 -7.50 -7.07
CA ASP A 209 -15.82 -7.92 -7.85
C ASP A 209 -15.46 -9.09 -8.77
N ASP A 210 -14.29 -9.05 -9.40
CA ASP A 210 -13.82 -10.09 -10.31
C ASP A 210 -12.29 -10.18 -10.41
N GLU A 211 -11.81 -11.05 -11.31
CA GLU A 211 -10.37 -11.31 -11.52
C GLU A 211 -9.62 -10.09 -12.11
N SER A 212 -10.31 -9.10 -12.68
CA SER A 212 -9.66 -7.88 -13.17
C SER A 212 -9.14 -7.01 -12.04
N ASP A 213 -9.82 -7.00 -10.89
CA ASP A 213 -9.39 -6.26 -9.70
C ASP A 213 -8.12 -6.87 -9.10
N ARG A 214 -8.05 -8.20 -9.06
CA ARG A 214 -6.82 -8.90 -8.67
C ARG A 214 -5.66 -8.53 -9.58
N LYS A 215 -5.85 -8.61 -10.89
CA LYS A 215 -4.82 -8.29 -11.88
C LYS A 215 -4.39 -6.83 -11.78
N TRP A 216 -5.35 -5.93 -11.56
CA TRP A 216 -5.06 -4.52 -11.31
C TRP A 216 -4.16 -4.35 -10.07
N ALA A 217 -4.51 -4.97 -8.95
CA ALA A 217 -3.76 -4.84 -7.70
C ALA A 217 -2.31 -5.37 -7.85
N GLU A 218 -2.14 -6.57 -8.43
CA GLU A 218 -0.84 -7.18 -8.68
C GLU A 218 0.02 -6.34 -9.62
N HIS A 219 -0.55 -5.88 -10.74
CA HIS A 219 0.15 -5.03 -11.71
C HIS A 219 0.53 -3.68 -11.09
N THR A 220 -0.39 -3.04 -10.40
CA THR A 220 -0.18 -1.70 -9.82
C THR A 220 0.92 -1.71 -8.77
N VAL A 221 0.94 -2.69 -7.86
CA VAL A 221 2.00 -2.76 -6.85
C VAL A 221 3.36 -3.10 -7.45
N ALA A 222 3.40 -3.89 -8.54
CA ALA A 222 4.63 -4.20 -9.25
C ALA A 222 5.22 -2.96 -9.96
N VAL A 223 4.38 -2.20 -10.66
CA VAL A 223 4.77 -0.92 -11.29
C VAL A 223 5.26 0.07 -10.23
N TRP A 224 4.57 0.13 -9.10
CA TRP A 224 4.94 1.04 -8.00
C TRP A 224 6.26 0.65 -7.35
N ARG A 225 6.51 -0.65 -7.14
CA ARG A 225 7.83 -1.16 -6.72
C ARG A 225 8.94 -0.63 -7.63
N ASP A 226 8.77 -0.79 -8.94
CA ASP A 226 9.80 -0.37 -9.90
C ASP A 226 10.05 1.13 -9.85
N ALA A 227 9.00 1.94 -9.72
CA ALA A 227 9.11 3.38 -9.54
C ALA A 227 9.85 3.76 -8.24
N ILE A 228 9.57 3.09 -7.13
CA ILE A 228 10.26 3.31 -5.84
C ILE A 228 11.74 2.90 -5.95
N LEU A 229 12.04 1.75 -6.54
CA LEU A 229 13.44 1.32 -6.74
C LEU A 229 14.22 2.28 -7.63
N ALA A 230 13.61 2.79 -8.70
CA ALA A 230 14.24 3.77 -9.58
C ALA A 230 14.51 5.11 -8.88
N ALA A 231 13.61 5.53 -7.98
CA ALA A 231 13.76 6.77 -7.22
C ALA A 231 14.78 6.66 -6.06
N ASN A 232 15.13 5.43 -5.65
CA ASN A 232 16.04 5.15 -4.54
C ASN A 232 17.19 4.26 -5.00
N PRO A 233 18.19 4.80 -5.71
CA PRO A 233 19.32 4.00 -6.17
C PRO A 233 20.00 3.31 -4.99
N ARG A 234 20.37 2.05 -5.19
CA ARG A 234 20.89 1.18 -4.13
C ARG A 234 22.16 1.78 -3.51
N VAL A 235 22.14 1.97 -2.21
CA VAL A 235 23.33 2.23 -1.41
C VAL A 235 23.79 0.88 -0.86
N GLN A 236 24.96 0.41 -1.27
CA GLN A 236 25.56 -0.78 -0.68
C GLN A 236 25.93 -0.48 0.76
N GLY A 237 25.17 -1.03 1.70
CA GLY A 237 25.44 -0.96 3.13
C GLY A 237 26.01 -2.27 3.65
N PRO A 238 26.69 -2.27 4.81
CA PRO A 238 27.18 -3.50 5.44
C PRO A 238 26.01 -4.43 5.78
N SER A 239 26.16 -5.72 5.50
CA SER A 239 25.21 -6.76 5.88
C SER A 239 25.27 -6.94 7.41
N ALA A 240 24.23 -6.50 8.12
CA ALA A 240 24.09 -6.81 9.55
C ALA A 240 23.44 -8.19 9.71
N SER A 241 24.01 -9.04 10.55
CA SER A 241 23.77 -10.49 10.57
C SER A 241 23.08 -11.04 11.81
N LEU A 242 22.31 -10.29 12.56
CA LEU A 242 21.58 -10.84 13.72
C LEU A 242 20.12 -10.40 13.69
N PHE A 243 19.26 -11.27 13.16
CA PHE A 243 17.87 -10.99 13.02
C PHE A 243 17.02 -12.14 13.60
N ASP A 244 16.07 -11.82 14.50
CA ASP A 244 15.08 -12.80 14.96
C ASP A 244 13.91 -12.86 13.96
N TRP A 245 14.00 -13.81 13.05
CA TRP A 245 13.09 -14.00 11.92
C TRP A 245 11.70 -14.48 12.31
N ASN A 246 11.55 -15.15 13.46
CA ASN A 246 10.26 -15.72 13.87
C ASN A 246 9.20 -14.64 14.14
N SER A 247 9.61 -13.43 14.48
CA SER A 247 8.70 -12.30 14.68
C SER A 247 8.33 -11.59 13.38
N VAL A 248 9.23 -11.54 12.40
CA VAL A 248 9.11 -10.72 11.18
C VAL A 248 8.19 -11.33 10.14
N GLY A 249 8.36 -12.59 9.80
CA GLY A 249 7.56 -13.26 8.77
C GLY A 249 6.07 -13.29 9.13
N ARG A 250 5.74 -13.56 10.40
CA ARG A 250 4.35 -13.55 10.89
C ARG A 250 3.74 -12.15 10.87
N SER A 251 4.51 -11.14 11.25
CA SER A 251 4.00 -9.76 11.33
C SER A 251 3.83 -9.11 9.95
N ALA A 252 4.64 -9.49 8.96
CA ALA A 252 4.50 -9.01 7.59
C ALA A 252 3.16 -9.45 6.96
N LEU A 253 2.79 -10.71 7.14
CA LEU A 253 1.51 -11.25 6.66
C LEU A 253 0.32 -10.61 7.39
N ILE A 254 0.44 -10.39 8.70
CA ILE A 254 -0.59 -9.71 9.51
C ILE A 254 -0.76 -8.26 9.03
N GLY A 255 0.33 -7.55 8.74
CA GLY A 255 0.29 -6.18 8.20
C GLY A 255 -0.44 -6.09 6.87
N GLY A 256 -0.27 -7.09 5.99
CA GLY A 256 -0.97 -7.18 4.71
C GLY A 256 -2.48 -7.40 4.86
N ALA A 257 -2.88 -8.30 5.75
CA ALA A 257 -4.29 -8.56 6.01
C ALA A 257 -4.99 -7.33 6.63
N ILE A 258 -4.31 -6.63 7.54
CA ILE A 258 -4.86 -5.42 8.17
C ILE A 258 -4.85 -4.24 7.17
N GLY A 259 -3.88 -4.16 6.26
CA GLY A 259 -3.86 -3.15 5.21
C GLY A 259 -5.15 -3.13 4.38
N GLY A 260 -5.66 -4.31 4.01
CA GLY A 260 -6.94 -4.44 3.32
C GLY A 260 -8.15 -3.96 4.13
N LEU A 261 -8.15 -4.17 5.45
CA LEU A 261 -9.22 -3.68 6.34
C LEU A 261 -9.31 -2.16 6.38
N VAL A 262 -8.19 -1.49 6.25
CA VAL A 262 -8.12 -0.03 6.37
C VAL A 262 -8.69 0.67 5.14
N GLY A 263 -8.52 0.09 3.95
CA GLY A 263 -9.13 0.60 2.72
C GLY A 263 -10.66 0.70 2.84
N LEU A 264 -11.29 -0.32 3.41
CA LEU A 264 -12.74 -0.36 3.62
C LEU A 264 -13.24 0.77 4.53
N VAL A 265 -12.58 1.00 5.66
CA VAL A 265 -13.02 2.05 6.61
C VAL A 265 -12.93 3.44 6.00
N SER A 266 -11.96 3.65 5.12
CA SER A 266 -11.83 4.88 4.33
C SER A 266 -13.03 5.10 3.42
N TRP A 267 -13.46 4.06 2.73
CA TRP A 267 -14.63 4.11 1.84
C TRP A 267 -15.91 4.41 2.63
N LEU A 268 -16.14 3.73 3.77
CA LEU A 268 -17.30 3.96 4.63
C LEU A 268 -17.37 5.40 5.15
N THR A 269 -16.24 5.98 5.53
CA THR A 269 -16.19 7.37 6.00
C THR A 269 -16.43 8.38 4.88
N LYS A 270 -16.04 8.06 3.64
CA LYS A 270 -16.32 8.90 2.45
C LYS A 270 -17.81 8.89 2.09
N LYS A 271 -18.43 7.72 2.06
CA LYS A 271 -19.86 7.55 1.73
C LYS A 271 -20.76 8.36 2.67
N LYS A 272 -20.40 8.44 3.97
CA LYS A 272 -21.16 9.23 4.95
C LYS A 272 -21.02 10.75 4.78
N LYS A 273 -19.96 11.25 4.12
CA LYS A 273 -19.79 12.68 3.81
C LYS A 273 -20.54 13.12 2.54
N SER A 274 -20.95 12.18 1.68
CA SER A 274 -21.66 12.44 0.44
C SER A 274 -23.18 12.25 0.55
N SER A 275 -23.67 11.78 1.69
CA SER A 275 -25.10 11.68 2.05
C SER A 275 -25.47 12.79 3.02
#